data_ff5fab31a1a4ac6a528661ac62e22e51
#
_entry.id   ff5fab31a1a4ac6a528661ac62e22e51
#
_cell.length_a   1.000
_cell.length_b   1.000
_cell.length_c   1.000
_cell.angle_alpha   90.00
_cell.angle_beta   90.00
_cell.angle_gamma   90.00
#
_symmetry.space_group_name_H-M   'P 1'
#
loop_
_entity.id
_entity.type
_entity.pdbx_description
1 polymer ?
#
loop_
_entity_poly.entity_id
_entity_poly.type
_entity_poly.pdbx_seq_one_letter_code
_entity_poly.pdbx_strand_id
1 'polypeptide(L)'
;PLGQIEEMLPIGMPLYTEGTLKIAVWNIYKQQRVNWRSMLETLATDTQLLLLQEAQTTPELVRFAGKNHLIADQVPALAFQQHPAGVMTLSSSHPIYCCPLREKEPFLRLAKSALITVYPLITGEHLMVINVHAINFSFGVDVYQRQLNSLSTHIIDHKGPVILAGDFNAWSRPRVNVLKRFARRLKLKEVIFEKDLRT
;
A
#
# COMPACT_ATOMS: atom_id res chain seq x y z
N PRO A 1 -10.32 -13.46 32.51
CA PRO A 1 -10.99 -12.56 31.62
C PRO A 1 -10.12 -11.33 31.48
N LEU A 2 -9.30 -11.32 30.44
CA LEU A 2 -8.53 -10.15 30.05
C LEU A 2 -9.52 -9.17 29.44
N GLY A 3 -9.80 -8.08 30.15
CA GLY A 3 -10.54 -6.96 29.63
C GLY A 3 -9.83 -6.43 28.40
N GLN A 4 -10.49 -6.47 27.26
CA GLN A 4 -10.13 -5.70 26.10
C GLN A 4 -10.24 -4.23 26.51
N ILE A 5 -9.10 -3.58 26.69
CA ILE A 5 -9.03 -2.14 26.61
C ILE A 5 -9.23 -1.83 25.12
N GLU A 6 -10.48 -1.63 24.73
CA GLU A 6 -10.75 -0.83 23.55
C GLU A 6 -10.24 0.58 23.90
N GLU A 7 -8.98 0.85 23.61
CA GLU A 7 -8.55 2.21 23.41
C GLU A 7 -9.45 2.78 22.32
N MET A 8 -10.40 3.60 22.72
CA MET A 8 -11.12 4.48 21.81
C MET A 8 -10.04 5.34 21.15
N LEU A 9 -9.57 4.87 19.99
CA LEU A 9 -8.72 5.67 19.11
C LEU A 9 -9.47 6.99 18.92
N PRO A 10 -8.82 8.14 19.13
CA PRO A 10 -9.46 9.42 18.90
C PRO A 10 -10.03 9.40 17.49
N ILE A 11 -11.29 9.79 17.34
CA ILE A 11 -12.00 9.91 16.05
C ILE A 11 -11.01 10.55 15.07
N GLY A 12 -10.59 9.79 14.05
CA GLY A 12 -9.39 10.06 13.29
C GLY A 12 -9.34 11.49 12.80
N MET A 13 -8.27 12.18 13.12
CA MET A 13 -7.99 13.46 12.48
C MET A 13 -7.96 13.22 10.98
N PRO A 14 -8.67 14.02 10.17
CA PRO A 14 -8.67 13.83 8.73
C PRO A 14 -7.24 13.87 8.20
N LEU A 15 -6.99 13.08 7.17
CA LEU A 15 -5.75 13.19 6.42
C LEU A 15 -5.67 14.63 5.89
N TYR A 16 -4.72 15.38 6.42
CA TYR A 16 -4.64 16.81 6.12
C TYR A 16 -4.25 17.02 4.67
N THR A 17 -5.08 17.73 3.93
CA THR A 17 -4.80 18.13 2.56
C THR A 17 -5.18 19.59 2.38
N GLU A 18 -4.23 20.46 2.22
CA GLU A 18 -4.44 21.84 1.75
C GLU A 18 -4.73 21.83 0.23
N GLY A 19 -5.67 21.00 -0.20
CA GLY A 19 -6.00 20.80 -1.61
C GLY A 19 -5.04 19.88 -2.39
N THR A 20 -3.94 19.43 -1.79
CA THR A 20 -2.95 18.56 -2.44
C THR A 20 -2.55 17.43 -1.51
N LEU A 21 -2.65 16.18 -1.97
CA LEU A 21 -2.18 14.99 -1.27
C LEU A 21 -0.89 14.50 -1.93
N LYS A 22 0.21 14.53 -1.18
CA LYS A 22 1.50 14.00 -1.62
C LYS A 22 1.67 12.57 -1.15
N ILE A 23 1.98 11.70 -2.08
CA ILE A 23 2.13 10.26 -1.86
C ILE A 23 3.46 9.81 -2.43
N ALA A 24 4.23 9.06 -1.65
CA ALA A 24 5.39 8.33 -2.14
C ALA A 24 5.08 6.83 -2.21
N VAL A 25 5.49 6.19 -3.29
CA VAL A 25 5.33 4.75 -3.53
C VAL A 25 6.70 4.16 -3.80
N TRP A 26 7.11 3.17 -3.00
CA TRP A 26 8.45 2.62 -3.11
C TRP A 26 8.54 1.16 -2.67
N ASN A 27 9.02 0.29 -3.58
CA ASN A 27 9.49 -1.03 -3.17
C ASN A 27 10.88 -0.87 -2.52
N ILE A 28 10.92 -0.95 -1.18
CA ILE A 28 12.10 -0.66 -0.36
C ILE A 28 13.10 -1.82 -0.32
N TYR A 29 12.81 -2.92 -1.02
CA TYR A 29 13.69 -4.07 -1.17
C TYR A 29 14.27 -4.58 0.16
N LYS A 30 13.41 -4.82 1.15
CA LYS A 30 13.76 -5.31 2.50
C LYS A 30 14.83 -4.47 3.21
N GLN A 31 14.87 -3.16 2.94
CA GLN A 31 15.86 -2.21 3.45
C GLN A 31 17.33 -2.63 3.17
N GLN A 32 17.58 -3.37 2.09
CA GLN A 32 18.93 -3.84 1.76
C GLN A 32 19.83 -2.76 1.13
N ARG A 33 19.28 -1.67 0.66
CA ARG A 33 20.06 -0.58 0.07
C ARG A 33 20.61 0.33 1.19
N VAL A 34 21.90 0.68 1.11
CA VAL A 34 22.59 1.45 2.16
C VAL A 34 21.91 2.80 2.46
N ASN A 35 21.35 3.43 1.46
CA ASN A 35 20.73 4.76 1.56
C ASN A 35 19.22 4.75 1.82
N TRP A 36 18.62 3.60 2.14
CA TRP A 36 17.16 3.50 2.29
C TRP A 36 16.62 4.46 3.35
N ARG A 37 17.34 4.65 4.45
CA ARG A 37 16.92 5.52 5.57
C ARG A 37 16.89 6.98 5.15
N SER A 38 17.99 7.50 4.59
CA SER A 38 18.08 8.89 4.16
C SER A 38 17.06 9.21 3.06
N MET A 39 16.82 8.28 2.13
CA MET A 39 15.80 8.44 1.12
C MET A 39 14.40 8.48 1.74
N LEU A 40 14.11 7.59 2.69
CA LEU A 40 12.82 7.56 3.37
C LEU A 40 12.58 8.83 4.20
N GLU A 41 13.61 9.35 4.88
CA GLU A 41 13.56 10.63 5.59
C GLU A 41 13.24 11.79 4.65
N THR A 42 13.87 11.82 3.47
CA THR A 42 13.59 12.84 2.45
C THR A 42 12.14 12.74 1.96
N LEU A 43 11.66 11.53 1.66
CA LEU A 43 10.29 11.32 1.21
C LEU A 43 9.26 11.71 2.29
N ALA A 44 9.53 11.40 3.55
CA ALA A 44 8.61 11.67 4.66
C ALA A 44 8.44 13.15 4.98
N THR A 45 9.40 13.99 4.63
CA THR A 45 9.36 15.42 4.96
C THR A 45 8.12 16.14 4.42
N ASP A 46 7.59 15.67 3.30
CA ASP A 46 6.61 16.41 2.54
C ASP A 46 5.43 15.53 2.06
N THR A 47 5.37 14.27 2.46
CA THR A 47 4.32 13.33 2.06
C THR A 47 3.40 12.97 3.22
N GLN A 48 2.11 12.85 2.94
CA GLN A 48 1.10 12.40 3.89
C GLN A 48 0.97 10.87 3.90
N LEU A 49 1.34 10.21 2.80
CA LEU A 49 1.24 8.75 2.63
C LEU A 49 2.52 8.20 2.01
N LEU A 50 3.10 7.20 2.66
CA LEU A 50 4.22 6.40 2.15
C LEU A 50 3.73 4.96 1.93
N LEU A 51 3.67 4.52 0.70
CA LEU A 51 3.21 3.19 0.31
C LEU A 51 4.45 2.33 0.01
N LEU A 52 4.83 1.49 0.96
CA LEU A 52 6.03 0.68 0.87
C LEU A 52 5.69 -0.78 0.52
N GLN A 53 6.49 -1.38 -0.35
CA GLN A 53 6.45 -2.81 -0.64
C GLN A 53 7.79 -3.43 -0.22
N GLU A 54 7.77 -4.72 0.11
CA GLU A 54 8.91 -5.44 0.71
C GLU A 54 9.49 -4.75 1.95
N ALA A 55 8.66 -4.08 2.72
CA ALA A 55 9.09 -3.44 3.96
C ALA A 55 9.20 -4.46 5.10
N GLN A 56 10.35 -4.51 5.77
CA GLN A 56 10.56 -5.30 6.98
C GLN A 56 10.29 -4.45 8.22
N THR A 57 9.56 -5.01 9.19
CA THR A 57 9.31 -4.35 10.49
C THR A 57 10.55 -4.45 11.36
N THR A 58 11.58 -3.71 11.01
CA THR A 58 12.81 -3.60 11.79
C THR A 58 12.69 -2.53 12.88
N PRO A 59 13.45 -2.61 13.98
CA PRO A 59 13.48 -1.55 14.99
C PRO A 59 13.79 -0.17 14.42
N GLU A 60 14.59 -0.11 13.35
CA GLU A 60 14.95 1.14 12.67
C GLU A 60 13.75 1.76 11.96
N LEU A 61 12.94 0.94 11.26
CA LEU A 61 11.76 1.42 10.56
C LEU A 61 10.66 1.85 11.55
N VAL A 62 10.51 1.12 12.66
CA VAL A 62 9.59 1.49 13.75
C VAL A 62 9.98 2.82 14.38
N ARG A 63 11.28 3.01 14.67
CA ARG A 63 11.78 4.30 15.18
C ARG A 63 11.58 5.44 14.19
N PHE A 64 11.81 5.17 12.90
CA PHE A 64 11.54 6.14 11.84
C PHE A 64 10.08 6.60 11.85
N ALA A 65 9.13 5.66 11.88
CA ALA A 65 7.70 5.97 11.91
C ALA A 65 7.35 6.82 13.15
N GLY A 66 7.81 6.42 14.34
CA GLY A 66 7.57 7.16 15.58
C GLY A 66 8.17 8.56 15.57
N LYS A 67 9.41 8.73 15.09
CA LYS A 67 10.09 10.04 14.99
C LYS A 67 9.34 11.01 14.06
N ASN A 68 8.74 10.50 13.01
CA ASN A 68 8.02 11.30 12.03
C ASN A 68 6.50 11.38 12.31
N HIS A 69 6.05 10.91 13.47
CA HIS A 69 4.62 10.86 13.84
C HIS A 69 3.75 10.16 12.80
N LEU A 70 4.28 9.08 12.22
CA LEU A 70 3.59 8.29 11.21
C LEU A 70 2.98 7.03 11.83
N ILE A 71 1.79 6.70 11.39
CA ILE A 71 1.07 5.49 11.75
C ILE A 71 1.41 4.42 10.73
N ALA A 72 1.80 3.24 11.19
CA ALA A 72 2.20 2.13 10.35
C ALA A 72 1.13 1.04 10.35
N ASP A 73 0.55 0.79 9.18
CA ASP A 73 -0.32 -0.35 8.92
C ASP A 73 0.40 -1.33 7.99
N GLN A 74 0.39 -2.62 8.32
CA GLN A 74 1.17 -3.62 7.58
C GLN A 74 0.41 -4.90 7.35
N VAL A 75 0.64 -5.48 6.16
CA VAL A 75 0.38 -6.90 5.88
C VAL A 75 1.72 -7.63 5.86
N PRO A 76 2.09 -8.35 6.93
CA PRO A 76 3.34 -9.09 6.94
C PRO A 76 3.26 -10.29 5.98
N ALA A 77 4.33 -10.54 5.25
CA ALA A 77 4.56 -11.81 4.59
C ALA A 77 4.92 -12.87 5.65
N LEU A 78 4.78 -14.14 5.32
CA LEU A 78 4.87 -15.31 6.19
C LEU A 78 5.77 -15.20 7.45
N ALA A 79 5.27 -15.77 8.56
CA ALA A 79 5.80 -15.69 9.92
C ALA A 79 7.11 -16.48 10.21
N PHE A 80 7.83 -16.96 9.19
CA PHE A 80 9.04 -17.79 9.38
C PHE A 80 10.35 -17.01 9.42
N GLN A 81 10.31 -15.68 9.24
CA GLN A 81 11.50 -14.83 9.31
C GLN A 81 11.43 -13.94 10.54
N GLN A 82 12.58 -13.65 11.15
CA GLN A 82 12.67 -12.74 12.30
C GLN A 82 12.06 -11.37 12.02
N HIS A 83 12.12 -10.92 10.76
CA HIS A 83 11.54 -9.68 10.29
C HIS A 83 10.80 -9.95 8.96
N PRO A 84 9.52 -10.31 9.00
CA PRO A 84 8.77 -10.56 7.77
C PRO A 84 8.65 -9.27 6.95
N ALA A 85 8.97 -9.36 5.66
CA ALA A 85 8.76 -8.28 4.72
C ALA A 85 7.34 -8.33 4.16
N GLY A 86 6.73 -7.18 3.94
CA GLY A 86 5.37 -7.10 3.40
C GLY A 86 5.02 -5.72 2.87
N VAL A 87 3.74 -5.53 2.62
CA VAL A 87 3.19 -4.23 2.24
C VAL A 87 2.96 -3.42 3.51
N MET A 88 3.45 -2.19 3.53
CA MET A 88 3.30 -1.27 4.65
C MET A 88 2.85 0.10 4.15
N THR A 89 1.82 0.64 4.77
CA THR A 89 1.38 2.02 4.56
C THR A 89 1.72 2.83 5.81
N LEU A 90 2.51 3.89 5.62
CA LEU A 90 2.78 4.89 6.65
C LEU A 90 1.95 6.13 6.34
N SER A 91 1.23 6.64 7.33
CA SER A 91 0.33 7.77 7.15
C SER A 91 0.40 8.74 8.31
N SER A 92 0.13 10.02 8.05
CA SER A 92 0.01 11.06 9.07
C SER A 92 -1.34 11.03 9.82
N SER A 93 -2.25 10.15 9.43
CA SER A 93 -3.58 10.02 10.02
C SER A 93 -3.94 8.56 10.26
N HIS A 94 -4.74 8.27 11.29
CA HIS A 94 -5.28 6.93 11.52
C HIS A 94 -6.32 6.58 10.46
N PRO A 95 -6.23 5.39 9.84
CA PRO A 95 -7.29 4.91 8.98
C PRO A 95 -8.54 4.56 9.82
N ILE A 96 -9.71 4.82 9.26
CA ILE A 96 -10.99 4.37 9.84
C ILE A 96 -11.34 2.93 9.44
N TYR A 97 -10.63 2.38 8.47
CA TYR A 97 -10.77 1.00 8.01
C TYR A 97 -9.42 0.50 7.50
N CYS A 98 -9.09 -0.74 7.83
CA CYS A 98 -7.88 -1.41 7.40
C CYS A 98 -8.19 -2.88 7.05
N CYS A 99 -7.87 -3.30 5.82
CA CYS A 99 -8.12 -4.65 5.35
C CYS A 99 -6.89 -5.22 4.63
N PRO A 100 -6.23 -6.22 5.22
CA PRO A 100 -5.14 -6.92 4.56
C PRO A 100 -5.67 -7.99 3.60
N LEU A 101 -5.14 -8.03 2.38
CA LEU A 101 -5.41 -9.07 1.40
C LEU A 101 -4.14 -9.82 1.05
N ARG A 102 -4.21 -11.13 0.99
CA ARG A 102 -3.06 -12.00 0.69
C ARG A 102 -3.40 -13.01 -0.40
N GLU A 103 -2.52 -13.11 -1.39
CA GLU A 103 -2.54 -14.15 -2.41
C GLU A 103 -1.23 -14.95 -2.37
N LYS A 104 -1.32 -16.26 -2.46
CA LYS A 104 -0.15 -17.14 -2.47
C LYS A 104 0.41 -17.26 -3.88
N GLU A 105 1.71 -17.05 -4.02
CA GLU A 105 2.40 -17.41 -5.27
C GLU A 105 2.46 -18.94 -5.43
N PRO A 106 2.09 -19.46 -6.61
CA PRO A 106 1.93 -20.90 -6.81
C PRO A 106 3.21 -21.72 -6.57
N PHE A 107 4.39 -21.16 -6.83
CA PHE A 107 5.66 -21.90 -6.81
C PHE A 107 6.58 -21.54 -5.65
N LEU A 108 6.56 -20.30 -5.19
CA LEU A 108 7.51 -19.80 -4.19
C LEU A 108 6.93 -19.72 -2.79
N ARG A 109 5.65 -20.05 -2.60
CA ARG A 109 4.90 -19.89 -1.35
C ARG A 109 5.01 -18.48 -0.74
N LEU A 110 5.46 -17.51 -1.54
CA LEU A 110 5.53 -16.11 -1.13
C LEU A 110 4.14 -15.50 -1.19
N ALA A 111 3.70 -14.93 -0.09
CA ALA A 111 2.45 -14.20 -0.07
C ALA A 111 2.69 -12.82 -0.69
N LYS A 112 2.08 -12.59 -1.83
CA LYS A 112 1.93 -11.23 -2.35
C LYS A 112 0.64 -10.65 -1.79
N SER A 113 0.64 -9.37 -1.53
CA SER A 113 -0.38 -8.76 -0.69
C SER A 113 -0.80 -7.39 -1.20
N ALA A 114 -1.97 -7.00 -0.77
CA ALA A 114 -2.43 -5.63 -0.84
C ALA A 114 -2.93 -5.21 0.55
N LEU A 115 -2.78 -3.95 0.85
CA LEU A 115 -3.32 -3.34 2.05
C LEU A 115 -4.30 -2.25 1.64
N ILE A 116 -5.55 -2.40 2.07
CA ILE A 116 -6.58 -1.39 1.88
C ILE A 116 -6.71 -0.61 3.17
N THR A 117 -6.57 0.70 3.08
CA THR A 117 -6.81 1.64 4.18
C THR A 117 -7.78 2.71 3.72
N VAL A 118 -8.62 3.21 4.63
CA VAL A 118 -9.57 4.28 4.33
C VAL A 118 -9.34 5.41 5.34
N TYR A 119 -9.20 6.62 4.83
CA TYR A 119 -8.93 7.81 5.62
C TYR A 119 -10.04 8.84 5.46
N PRO A 120 -10.47 9.50 6.56
CA PRO A 120 -11.34 10.65 6.44
C PRO A 120 -10.57 11.82 5.80
N LEU A 121 -11.22 12.53 4.90
CA LEU A 121 -10.71 13.78 4.33
C LEU A 121 -11.37 14.98 5.00
N ILE A 122 -10.71 16.13 4.93
CA ILE A 122 -11.26 17.39 5.45
C ILE A 122 -12.58 17.80 4.75
N THR A 123 -12.79 17.29 3.54
CA THR A 123 -14.03 17.49 2.77
C THR A 123 -15.23 16.70 3.31
N GLY A 124 -15.00 15.79 4.26
CA GLY A 124 -16.00 14.82 4.74
C GLY A 124 -16.11 13.56 3.87
N GLU A 125 -15.37 13.46 2.76
CA GLU A 125 -15.24 12.24 1.98
C GLU A 125 -14.29 11.25 2.62
N HIS A 126 -14.36 10.00 2.20
CA HIS A 126 -13.46 8.93 2.63
C HIS A 126 -12.56 8.53 1.47
N LEU A 127 -11.25 8.71 1.62
CA LEU A 127 -10.24 8.26 0.66
C LEU A 127 -9.89 6.80 0.90
N MET A 128 -10.12 5.94 -0.08
CA MET A 128 -9.60 4.58 -0.08
C MET A 128 -8.21 4.56 -0.72
N VAL A 129 -7.24 4.00 -0.01
CA VAL A 129 -5.86 3.80 -0.48
C VAL A 129 -5.57 2.32 -0.53
N ILE A 130 -5.16 1.82 -1.68
CA ILE A 130 -4.80 0.42 -1.91
C ILE A 130 -3.33 0.37 -2.27
N ASN A 131 -2.53 -0.14 -1.34
CA ASN A 131 -1.10 -0.38 -1.53
C ASN A 131 -0.90 -1.83 -1.97
N VAL A 132 -0.41 -2.04 -3.18
CA VAL A 132 -0.32 -3.36 -3.82
C VAL A 132 1.12 -3.79 -4.00
N HIS A 133 1.40 -5.07 -3.69
CA HIS A 133 2.55 -5.78 -4.20
C HIS A 133 2.04 -6.99 -4.98
N ALA A 134 1.94 -6.84 -6.28
CA ALA A 134 1.34 -7.84 -7.16
C ALA A 134 2.23 -9.07 -7.33
N ILE A 135 1.61 -10.21 -7.65
CA ILE A 135 2.31 -11.45 -7.95
C ILE A 135 3.31 -11.25 -9.08
N ASN A 136 4.58 -11.61 -8.82
CA ASN A 136 5.65 -11.48 -9.79
C ASN A 136 5.80 -12.75 -10.65
N PHE A 137 6.00 -13.90 -10.01
CA PHE A 137 6.26 -15.17 -10.68
C PHE A 137 4.99 -16.01 -10.79
N SER A 138 4.32 -15.94 -11.94
CA SER A 138 3.22 -16.83 -12.29
C SER A 138 3.27 -17.14 -13.78
N PHE A 139 2.95 -18.38 -14.16
CA PHE A 139 2.72 -18.70 -15.57
C PHE A 139 1.39 -18.09 -16.02
N GLY A 140 1.43 -17.40 -17.17
CA GLY A 140 0.26 -16.70 -17.70
C GLY A 140 -0.18 -15.51 -16.85
N VAL A 141 -1.42 -15.11 -17.02
CA VAL A 141 -2.01 -13.92 -16.37
C VAL A 141 -3.17 -14.25 -15.42
N ASP A 142 -3.56 -15.48 -15.30
CA ASP A 142 -4.79 -15.86 -14.57
C ASP A 142 -4.69 -15.56 -13.08
N VAL A 143 -3.56 -15.90 -12.46
CA VAL A 143 -3.31 -15.60 -11.04
C VAL A 143 -3.21 -14.10 -10.82
N TYR A 144 -2.52 -13.40 -11.70
CA TYR A 144 -2.41 -11.94 -11.69
C TYR A 144 -3.79 -11.26 -11.82
N GLN A 145 -4.61 -11.74 -12.74
CA GLN A 145 -5.97 -11.23 -12.92
C GLN A 145 -6.87 -11.53 -11.72
N ARG A 146 -6.76 -12.72 -11.10
CA ARG A 146 -7.50 -13.04 -9.86
C ARG A 146 -7.14 -12.11 -8.73
N GLN A 147 -5.85 -11.81 -8.54
CA GLN A 147 -5.40 -10.87 -7.52
C GLN A 147 -6.01 -9.47 -7.74
N LEU A 148 -5.97 -8.95 -8.96
CA LEU A 148 -6.61 -7.67 -9.27
C LEU A 148 -8.13 -7.73 -9.07
N ASN A 149 -8.77 -8.82 -9.48
CA ASN A 149 -10.22 -8.98 -9.31
C ASN A 149 -10.64 -9.02 -7.85
N SER A 150 -9.82 -9.55 -6.94
CA SER A 150 -10.11 -9.51 -5.50
C SER A 150 -10.17 -8.08 -4.94
N LEU A 151 -9.45 -7.13 -5.55
CA LEU A 151 -9.52 -5.72 -5.18
C LEU A 151 -10.79 -5.04 -5.69
N SER A 152 -11.35 -5.51 -6.79
CA SER A 152 -12.47 -4.83 -7.47
C SER A 152 -13.73 -4.76 -6.61
N THR A 153 -14.01 -5.78 -5.81
CA THR A 153 -15.19 -5.80 -4.91
C THR A 153 -15.15 -4.66 -3.90
N HIS A 154 -13.98 -4.40 -3.33
CA HIS A 154 -13.79 -3.29 -2.39
C HIS A 154 -13.93 -1.92 -3.05
N ILE A 155 -13.44 -1.78 -4.29
CA ILE A 155 -13.48 -0.51 -5.03
C ILE A 155 -14.89 -0.18 -5.50
N ILE A 156 -15.64 -1.17 -5.99
CA ILE A 156 -16.99 -0.98 -6.54
C ILE A 156 -17.96 -0.43 -5.49
N ASP A 157 -17.85 -0.92 -4.26
CA ASP A 157 -18.76 -0.54 -3.18
C ASP A 157 -18.33 0.76 -2.47
N HIS A 158 -17.13 1.24 -2.74
CA HIS A 158 -16.63 2.46 -2.11
C HIS A 158 -17.20 3.72 -2.74
N LYS A 159 -17.71 4.60 -1.87
CA LYS A 159 -18.23 5.92 -2.25
C LYS A 159 -17.24 6.99 -1.85
N GLY A 160 -16.34 7.34 -2.73
CA GLY A 160 -15.31 8.33 -2.47
C GLY A 160 -14.11 8.16 -3.41
N PRO A 161 -13.11 9.01 -3.29
CA PRO A 161 -11.89 8.89 -4.09
C PRO A 161 -11.13 7.60 -3.76
N VAL A 162 -10.48 7.03 -4.78
CA VAL A 162 -9.69 5.81 -4.68
C VAL A 162 -8.31 6.05 -5.26
N ILE A 163 -7.29 5.66 -4.50
CA ILE A 163 -5.90 5.60 -4.97
C ILE A 163 -5.47 4.14 -4.97
N LEU A 164 -5.07 3.65 -6.13
CA LEU A 164 -4.50 2.34 -6.32
C LEU A 164 -3.05 2.51 -6.76
N ALA A 165 -2.11 2.14 -5.91
CA ALA A 165 -0.69 2.32 -6.17
C ALA A 165 0.14 1.18 -5.58
N GLY A 166 1.39 1.05 -6.00
CA GLY A 166 2.30 0.02 -5.50
C GLY A 166 3.19 -0.56 -6.59
N ASP A 167 3.73 -1.73 -6.32
CA ASP A 167 4.50 -2.51 -7.28
C ASP A 167 3.58 -3.54 -7.97
N PHE A 168 3.17 -3.21 -9.19
CA PHE A 168 2.24 -4.03 -9.97
C PHE A 168 2.91 -5.18 -10.70
N ASN A 169 4.24 -5.27 -10.72
CA ASN A 169 4.96 -6.31 -11.47
C ASN A 169 4.43 -6.50 -12.91
N ALA A 170 4.07 -5.42 -13.56
CA ALA A 170 3.49 -5.41 -14.91
C ALA A 170 4.57 -5.40 -16.02
N TRP A 171 5.57 -6.27 -15.87
CA TRP A 171 6.74 -6.36 -16.77
C TRP A 171 6.46 -6.99 -18.13
N SER A 172 5.27 -7.49 -18.39
CA SER A 172 4.90 -8.08 -19.68
C SER A 172 3.67 -7.40 -20.28
N ARG A 173 3.60 -7.36 -21.62
CA ARG A 173 2.44 -6.81 -22.34
C ARG A 173 1.10 -7.43 -21.89
N PRO A 174 0.97 -8.75 -21.71
CA PRO A 174 -0.26 -9.34 -21.19
C PRO A 174 -0.66 -8.79 -19.83
N ARG A 175 0.28 -8.62 -18.89
CA ARG A 175 0.02 -8.05 -17.56
C ARG A 175 -0.40 -6.59 -17.63
N VAL A 176 0.30 -5.79 -18.43
CA VAL A 176 -0.09 -4.38 -18.69
C VAL A 176 -1.52 -4.30 -19.24
N ASN A 177 -1.88 -5.18 -20.18
CA ASN A 177 -3.22 -5.21 -20.75
C ASN A 177 -4.30 -5.60 -19.71
N VAL A 178 -3.99 -6.56 -18.83
CA VAL A 178 -4.88 -6.92 -17.72
C VAL A 178 -5.09 -5.73 -16.79
N LEU A 179 -4.00 -5.05 -16.38
CA LEU A 179 -4.06 -3.89 -15.51
C LEU A 179 -4.85 -2.73 -16.13
N LYS A 180 -4.63 -2.44 -17.41
CA LYS A 180 -5.37 -1.39 -18.14
C LYS A 180 -6.86 -1.71 -18.26
N ARG A 181 -7.23 -2.98 -18.49
CA ARG A 181 -8.65 -3.38 -18.52
C ARG A 181 -9.30 -3.25 -17.14
N PHE A 182 -8.58 -3.67 -16.09
CA PHE A 182 -9.00 -3.53 -14.71
C PHE A 182 -9.25 -2.06 -14.35
N ALA A 183 -8.29 -1.17 -14.62
CA ALA A 183 -8.41 0.26 -14.36
C ALA A 183 -9.62 0.89 -15.11
N ARG A 184 -9.79 0.57 -16.38
CA ARG A 184 -10.93 1.05 -17.19
C ARG A 184 -12.27 0.61 -16.63
N ARG A 185 -12.39 -0.66 -16.26
CA ARG A 185 -13.63 -1.21 -15.69
C ARG A 185 -14.03 -0.48 -14.40
N LEU A 186 -13.07 -0.08 -13.60
CA LEU A 186 -13.28 0.62 -12.33
C LEU A 186 -13.23 2.15 -12.46
N LYS A 187 -13.14 2.67 -13.69
CA LYS A 187 -13.04 4.12 -13.98
C LYS A 187 -11.85 4.80 -13.30
N LEU A 188 -10.79 4.04 -13.03
CA LEU A 188 -9.53 4.57 -12.51
C LEU A 188 -8.74 5.21 -13.64
N LYS A 189 -8.14 6.36 -13.36
CA LYS A 189 -7.25 7.08 -14.29
C LYS A 189 -5.81 6.86 -13.90
N GLU A 190 -4.95 6.60 -14.90
CA GLU A 190 -3.51 6.50 -14.67
C GLU A 190 -2.94 7.88 -14.35
N VAL A 191 -2.11 7.95 -13.30
CA VAL A 191 -1.33 9.14 -12.98
C VAL A 191 -0.13 9.18 -13.93
N ILE A 192 0.02 10.28 -14.64
CA ILE A 192 1.14 10.53 -15.55
C ILE A 192 2.21 11.28 -14.75
N PHE A 193 3.41 10.72 -14.71
CA PHE A 193 4.55 11.37 -14.06
C PHE A 193 5.22 12.35 -15.03
N GLU A 194 5.68 13.48 -14.52
CA GLU A 194 6.48 14.45 -15.31
C GLU A 194 7.73 13.80 -15.91
N LYS A 195 8.35 12.91 -15.13
CA LYS A 195 9.49 12.11 -15.56
C LYS A 195 9.18 10.65 -15.27
N ASP A 196 8.80 9.93 -16.32
CA ASP A 196 8.51 8.49 -16.22
C ASP A 196 9.76 7.69 -16.59
N LEU A 197 10.34 7.04 -15.60
CA LEU A 197 11.51 6.16 -15.75
C LEU A 197 11.16 4.68 -15.53
N ARG A 198 9.88 4.35 -15.53
CA ARG A 198 9.41 2.96 -15.43
C ARG A 198 9.83 2.19 -16.69
N THR A 199 10.42 1.01 -16.53
CA THR A 199 10.87 0.12 -17.60
C THR A 199 9.88 -1.00 -17.83
#